data_c5670cf2d547ae2170450f697ae21bc3
#
_entry.id   c5670cf2d547ae2170450f697ae21bc3
#
_cell.length_a   1.000
_cell.length_b   1.000
_cell.length_c   1.000
_cell.angle_alpha   90.00
_cell.angle_beta   90.00
_cell.angle_gamma   90.00
#
_symmetry.space_group_name_H-M   'P 1'
#
loop_
_entity.id
_entity.type
_entity.pdbx_description
1 polymer ?
#
loop_
_entity_poly.entity_id
_entity_poly.type
_entity_poly.pdbx_seq_one_letter_code
_entity_poly.pdbx_strand_id
1 'polypeptide(L)'
;SLNKIKINSFMWLINSPIGRKVMMAVTGFALILFLTFHLCMNVVAFFSGEGYNMVCEFLGSNWYAVAGTAGLGALAVAHIVYAFILTAQNRRARGNERYAVTSRRPEVSWASQNMLVLGLIVFIGLALHLYNFWAHMMFAELAHIEVAYSPADGFAWIKDTFSNPVFSILYLIWMVAIWFHLSQIG
;
A
#
# COMPACT_ATOMS: atom_id res chain seq x y z
N SER A 1 0.14 33.67 18.44
CA SER A 1 -1.25 33.48 18.01
C SER A 1 -1.34 32.52 16.84
N LEU A 2 -0.57 32.70 15.75
CA LEU A 2 -0.59 31.84 14.56
C LEU A 2 -0.16 30.38 14.82
N ASN A 3 0.80 30.14 15.70
CA ASN A 3 1.24 28.79 16.08
C ASN A 3 0.15 28.01 16.84
N LYS A 4 -0.63 28.66 17.71
CA LYS A 4 -1.76 28.04 18.39
C LYS A 4 -2.86 27.63 17.41
N ILE A 5 -3.14 28.46 16.39
CA ILE A 5 -4.15 28.15 15.37
C ILE A 5 -3.71 26.94 14.51
N LYS A 6 -2.44 26.90 14.10
CA LYS A 6 -1.91 25.75 13.34
C LYS A 6 -1.92 24.44 14.15
N ILE A 7 -1.54 24.50 15.42
CA ILE A 7 -1.58 23.32 16.31
C ILE A 7 -3.02 22.84 16.51
N ASN A 8 -3.97 23.76 16.72
CA ASN A 8 -5.38 23.40 16.87
C ASN A 8 -5.99 22.80 15.60
N SER A 9 -5.60 23.30 14.42
CA SER A 9 -6.06 22.75 13.13
C SER A 9 -5.52 21.34 12.87
N PHE A 10 -4.24 21.07 13.21
CA PHE A 10 -3.65 19.75 13.09
C PHE A 10 -4.26 18.76 14.11
N MET A 11 -4.47 19.22 15.34
CA MET A 11 -5.13 18.41 16.39
C MET A 11 -6.58 18.03 16.02
N TRP A 12 -7.28 18.89 15.26
CA TRP A 12 -8.61 18.58 14.74
C TRP A 12 -8.59 17.39 13.76
N LEU A 13 -7.62 17.34 12.84
CA LEU A 13 -7.47 16.22 11.89
C LEU A 13 -7.28 14.88 12.60
N ILE A 14 -6.56 14.86 13.72
CA ILE A 14 -6.26 13.64 14.47
C ILE A 14 -7.42 13.26 15.40
N ASN A 15 -8.03 14.25 16.07
CA ASN A 15 -8.96 14.01 17.18
C ASN A 15 -10.43 13.98 16.76
N SER A 16 -10.81 14.58 15.62
CA SER A 16 -12.19 14.58 15.17
C SER A 16 -12.51 13.32 14.34
N PRO A 17 -13.73 12.79 14.43
CA PRO A 17 -14.18 11.66 13.59
C PRO A 17 -14.12 11.99 12.09
N ILE A 18 -14.43 13.24 11.72
CA ILE A 18 -14.38 13.72 10.33
C ILE A 18 -12.93 13.83 9.87
N GLY A 19 -12.05 14.41 10.69
CA GLY A 19 -10.63 14.55 10.35
C GLY A 19 -9.96 13.21 10.07
N ARG A 20 -10.26 12.17 10.87
CA ARG A 20 -9.73 10.82 10.63
C ARG A 20 -10.21 10.22 9.31
N LYS A 21 -11.47 10.42 8.94
CA LYS A 21 -12.01 9.99 7.64
C LYS A 21 -11.35 10.72 6.48
N VAL A 22 -11.11 12.04 6.62
CA VAL A 22 -10.38 12.83 5.63
C VAL A 22 -8.95 12.34 5.47
N MET A 23 -8.24 12.08 6.58
CA MET A 23 -6.87 11.54 6.52
C MET A 23 -6.84 10.16 5.85
N MET A 24 -7.82 9.29 6.16
CA MET A 24 -7.96 7.99 5.51
C MET A 24 -8.17 8.11 4.00
N ALA A 25 -9.03 9.04 3.56
CA ALA A 25 -9.30 9.27 2.15
C ALA A 25 -8.09 9.86 1.41
N VAL A 26 -7.41 10.86 2.00
CA VAL A 26 -6.23 11.50 1.40
C VAL A 26 -5.07 10.52 1.27
N THR A 27 -4.78 9.76 2.32
CA THR A 27 -3.71 8.74 2.26
C THR A 27 -4.03 7.64 1.28
N GLY A 28 -5.27 7.15 1.25
CA GLY A 28 -5.73 6.15 0.29
C GLY A 28 -5.61 6.63 -1.15
N PHE A 29 -6.05 7.85 -1.43
CA PHE A 29 -5.95 8.45 -2.77
C PHE A 29 -4.49 8.60 -3.22
N ALA A 30 -3.60 9.06 -2.34
CA ALA A 30 -2.18 9.17 -2.66
C ALA A 30 -1.54 7.80 -2.97
N LEU A 31 -1.93 6.76 -2.22
CA LEU A 31 -1.47 5.39 -2.48
C LEU A 31 -1.98 4.86 -3.83
N ILE A 32 -3.21 5.20 -4.25
CA ILE A 32 -3.75 4.81 -5.56
C ILE A 32 -2.97 5.49 -6.69
N LEU A 33 -2.68 6.78 -6.55
CA LEU A 33 -1.86 7.49 -7.53
C LEU A 33 -0.49 6.84 -7.70
N PHE A 34 0.15 6.50 -6.58
CA PHE A 34 1.41 5.76 -6.60
C PHE A 34 1.26 4.39 -7.26
N LEU A 35 0.23 3.62 -6.90
CA LEU A 35 -0.01 2.29 -7.47
C LEU A 35 -0.21 2.35 -8.98
N THR A 36 -0.93 3.37 -9.47
CA THR A 36 -1.12 3.60 -10.89
C THR A 36 0.21 3.90 -11.60
N PHE A 37 1.02 4.80 -11.04
CA PHE A 37 2.36 5.09 -11.54
C PHE A 37 3.23 3.84 -11.53
N HIS A 38 3.26 3.10 -10.42
CA HIS A 38 4.02 1.87 -10.26
C HIS A 38 3.61 0.81 -11.30
N LEU A 39 2.32 0.64 -11.54
CA LEU A 39 1.82 -0.26 -12.57
C LEU A 39 2.29 0.16 -13.96
N CYS A 40 2.20 1.45 -14.32
CA CYS A 40 2.66 1.95 -15.60
C CYS A 40 4.16 1.69 -15.81
N MET A 41 4.98 1.89 -14.77
CA MET A 41 6.42 1.61 -14.87
C MET A 41 6.69 0.10 -15.03
N ASN A 42 5.95 -0.76 -14.34
CA ASN A 42 6.11 -2.21 -14.44
C ASN A 42 5.64 -2.78 -15.79
N VAL A 43 4.68 -2.14 -16.46
CA VAL A 43 4.24 -2.53 -17.81
C VAL A 43 5.39 -2.49 -18.82
N VAL A 44 6.39 -1.62 -18.63
CA VAL A 44 7.58 -1.56 -19.49
C VAL A 44 8.31 -2.91 -19.58
N ALA A 45 8.31 -3.69 -18.47
CA ALA A 45 8.96 -5.01 -18.43
C ALA A 45 8.38 -6.02 -19.42
N PHE A 46 7.11 -5.86 -19.85
CA PHE A 46 6.49 -6.73 -20.87
C PHE A 46 7.00 -6.44 -22.29
N PHE A 47 7.49 -5.23 -22.51
CA PHE A 47 7.95 -4.80 -23.85
C PHE A 47 9.47 -4.85 -23.98
N SER A 48 10.19 -4.51 -22.91
CA SER A 48 11.65 -4.47 -22.93
C SER A 48 12.24 -4.64 -21.53
N GLY A 49 13.03 -5.70 -21.33
CA GLY A 49 13.78 -5.89 -20.08
C GLY A 49 14.86 -4.80 -19.90
N GLU A 50 15.53 -4.39 -20.97
CA GLU A 50 16.50 -3.30 -20.95
C GLU A 50 15.83 -1.97 -20.60
N GLY A 51 14.70 -1.66 -21.25
CA GLY A 51 13.91 -0.47 -20.93
C GLY A 51 13.42 -0.47 -19.48
N TYR A 52 13.05 -1.62 -18.93
CA TYR A 52 12.67 -1.73 -17.53
C TYR A 52 13.87 -1.48 -16.59
N ASN A 53 15.05 -2.01 -16.92
CA ASN A 53 16.26 -1.75 -16.14
C ASN A 53 16.66 -0.27 -16.14
N MET A 54 16.46 0.46 -17.25
CA MET A 54 16.63 1.92 -17.27
C MET A 54 15.68 2.62 -16.31
N VAL A 55 14.42 2.17 -16.21
CA VAL A 55 13.47 2.69 -15.22
C VAL A 55 13.93 2.38 -13.80
N CYS A 56 14.43 1.18 -13.54
CA CYS A 56 14.94 0.78 -12.23
C CYS A 56 16.17 1.59 -11.83
N GLU A 57 17.08 1.86 -12.74
CA GLU A 57 18.25 2.71 -12.51
C GLU A 57 17.83 4.15 -12.20
N PHE A 58 16.90 4.71 -12.97
CA PHE A 58 16.40 6.06 -12.76
C PHE A 58 15.67 6.22 -11.42
N LEU A 59 14.88 5.21 -10.99
CA LEU A 59 14.11 5.20 -9.76
C LEU A 59 14.82 4.44 -8.60
N GLY A 60 16.11 4.12 -8.73
CA GLY A 60 16.88 3.36 -7.77
C GLY A 60 17.23 4.14 -6.51
N SER A 61 18.51 4.19 -6.14
CA SER A 61 19.03 4.84 -4.94
C SER A 61 19.24 6.35 -5.05
N ASN A 62 18.78 6.98 -6.13
CA ASN A 62 18.84 8.42 -6.31
C ASN A 62 18.09 9.15 -5.18
N TRP A 63 18.57 10.33 -4.77
CA TRP A 63 18.04 11.08 -3.64
C TRP A 63 16.53 11.34 -3.71
N TYR A 64 16.01 11.65 -4.92
CA TYR A 64 14.57 11.90 -5.12
C TYR A 64 13.73 10.62 -4.98
N ALA A 65 14.26 9.48 -5.42
CA ALA A 65 13.61 8.18 -5.27
C ALA A 65 13.59 7.74 -3.82
N VAL A 66 14.69 7.93 -3.09
CA VAL A 66 14.78 7.64 -1.65
C VAL A 66 13.80 8.53 -0.85
N ALA A 67 13.78 9.84 -1.14
CA ALA A 67 12.85 10.76 -0.49
C ALA A 67 11.39 10.41 -0.82
N GLY A 68 11.08 10.08 -2.08
CA GLY A 68 9.76 9.63 -2.51
C GLY A 68 9.32 8.34 -1.82
N THR A 69 10.22 7.36 -1.69
CA THR A 69 9.98 6.11 -0.99
C THR A 69 9.72 6.32 0.51
N ALA A 70 10.48 7.20 1.16
CA ALA A 70 10.26 7.55 2.56
C ALA A 70 8.89 8.23 2.76
N GLY A 71 8.53 9.16 1.90
CA GLY A 71 7.22 9.80 1.91
C GLY A 71 6.07 8.83 1.68
N LEU A 72 6.22 7.91 0.72
CA LEU A 72 5.27 6.84 0.45
C LEU A 72 5.12 5.90 1.64
N GLY A 73 6.23 5.52 2.27
CA GLY A 73 6.23 4.71 3.50
C GLY A 73 5.46 5.38 4.63
N ALA A 74 5.66 6.68 4.83
CA ALA A 74 4.91 7.46 5.83
C ALA A 74 3.40 7.50 5.52
N LEU A 75 3.01 7.67 4.25
CA LEU A 75 1.61 7.62 3.81
C LEU A 75 0.99 6.23 4.05
N ALA A 76 1.71 5.16 3.72
CA ALA A 76 1.25 3.80 3.93
C ALA A 76 1.05 3.49 5.42
N VAL A 77 2.00 3.88 6.27
CA VAL A 77 1.89 3.71 7.73
C VAL A 77 0.69 4.51 8.27
N ALA A 78 0.53 5.77 7.86
CA ALA A 78 -0.62 6.58 8.25
C ALA A 78 -1.94 5.92 7.83
N HIS A 79 -2.05 5.45 6.58
CA HIS A 79 -3.23 4.76 6.07
C HIS A 79 -3.59 3.54 6.91
N ILE A 80 -2.60 2.69 7.22
CA ILE A 80 -2.79 1.47 8.03
C ILE A 80 -3.23 1.82 9.46
N VAL A 81 -2.56 2.79 10.10
CA VAL A 81 -2.89 3.22 11.46
C VAL A 81 -4.32 3.77 11.53
N TYR A 82 -4.71 4.64 10.60
CA TYR A 82 -6.08 5.17 10.56
C TYR A 82 -7.11 4.08 10.24
N ALA A 83 -6.78 3.09 9.42
CA ALA A 83 -7.66 1.94 9.16
C ALA A 83 -7.96 1.16 10.45
N PHE A 84 -6.95 0.88 11.27
CA PHE A 84 -7.13 0.23 12.57
C PHE A 84 -7.91 1.08 13.55
N ILE A 85 -7.61 2.38 13.66
CA ILE A 85 -8.33 3.30 14.56
C ILE A 85 -9.81 3.35 14.19
N LEU A 86 -10.14 3.56 12.91
CA LEU A 86 -11.52 3.64 12.44
C LEU A 86 -12.25 2.30 12.63
N THR A 87 -11.59 1.17 12.37
CA THR A 87 -12.17 -0.15 12.60
C THR A 87 -12.47 -0.38 14.09
N ALA A 88 -11.55 -0.02 14.97
CA ALA A 88 -11.76 -0.16 16.42
C ALA A 88 -12.92 0.71 16.92
N GLN A 89 -13.01 1.95 16.41
CA GLN A 89 -14.12 2.85 16.73
C GLN A 89 -15.46 2.32 16.24
N ASN A 90 -15.52 1.83 15.00
CA ASN A 90 -16.74 1.27 14.44
C ASN A 90 -17.20 0.01 15.21
N ARG A 91 -16.26 -0.82 15.66
CA ARG A 91 -16.57 -1.99 16.49
C ARG A 91 -17.11 -1.59 17.86
N ARG A 92 -16.51 -0.59 18.52
CA ARG A 92 -16.98 -0.06 19.81
C ARG A 92 -18.37 0.57 19.69
N ALA A 93 -18.62 1.33 18.62
CA ALA A 93 -19.91 1.97 18.38
C ALA A 93 -21.05 0.96 18.13
N ARG A 94 -20.75 -0.21 17.57
CA ARG A 94 -21.73 -1.29 17.34
C ARG A 94 -22.11 -2.02 18.63
N GLY A 95 -21.27 -2.03 19.66
CA GLY A 95 -21.49 -2.78 20.90
C GLY A 95 -21.53 -4.30 20.69
N ASN A 96 -21.98 -5.01 21.74
CA ASN A 96 -22.14 -6.48 21.72
C ASN A 96 -23.49 -6.95 21.13
N GLU A 97 -24.35 -6.02 20.73
CA GLU A 97 -25.63 -6.38 20.17
C GLU A 97 -25.47 -6.91 18.74
N ARG A 98 -25.57 -8.22 18.60
CA ARG A 98 -25.86 -8.83 17.30
C ARG A 98 -27.27 -8.38 16.91
N TYR A 99 -27.40 -7.79 15.75
CA TYR A 99 -28.72 -7.48 15.19
C TYR A 99 -29.61 -8.71 15.26
N ALA A 100 -30.75 -8.60 15.98
CA ALA A 100 -31.77 -9.62 15.99
C ALA A 100 -32.40 -9.88 14.62
N VAL A 101 -32.19 -8.93 13.69
CA VAL A 101 -32.58 -9.03 12.29
C VAL A 101 -31.32 -8.76 11.45
N THR A 102 -30.75 -9.80 10.84
CA THR A 102 -29.73 -9.72 9.81
C THR A 102 -30.37 -9.28 8.49
N SER A 103 -30.92 -8.06 8.46
CA SER A 103 -31.22 -7.43 7.18
C SER A 103 -29.90 -7.05 6.52
N ARG A 104 -29.35 -7.95 5.70
CA ARG A 104 -28.30 -7.59 4.76
C ARG A 104 -28.87 -6.45 3.92
N ARG A 105 -28.36 -5.25 4.13
CA ARG A 105 -28.64 -4.17 3.19
C ARG A 105 -28.10 -4.62 1.84
N PRO A 106 -28.94 -4.79 0.81
CA PRO A 106 -28.45 -5.26 -0.51
C PRO A 106 -27.40 -4.32 -1.12
N GLU A 107 -27.30 -3.10 -0.60
CA GLU A 107 -26.40 -2.03 -1.03
C GLU A 107 -24.96 -2.17 -0.47
N VAL A 108 -24.71 -3.03 0.53
CA VAL A 108 -23.38 -3.20 1.12
C VAL A 108 -22.70 -4.41 0.51
N SER A 109 -21.68 -4.18 -0.32
CA SER A 109 -20.94 -5.24 -0.97
C SER A 109 -20.21 -6.15 0.04
N TRP A 110 -19.96 -7.40 -0.36
CA TRP A 110 -19.18 -8.36 0.45
C TRP A 110 -17.79 -7.80 0.80
N ALA A 111 -17.13 -7.13 -0.16
CA ALA A 111 -15.81 -6.56 0.03
C ALA A 111 -15.82 -5.44 1.08
N SER A 112 -16.87 -4.59 1.11
CA SER A 112 -17.05 -3.56 2.14
C SER A 112 -17.18 -4.17 3.55
N GLN A 113 -17.87 -5.30 3.67
CA GLN A 113 -18.03 -6.02 4.96
C GLN A 113 -16.72 -6.65 5.44
N ASN A 114 -15.84 -7.04 4.50
CA ASN A 114 -14.57 -7.72 4.77
C ASN A 114 -13.34 -6.83 4.57
N MET A 115 -13.52 -5.52 4.58
CA MET A 115 -12.46 -4.54 4.27
C MET A 115 -11.21 -4.70 5.13
N LEU A 116 -11.38 -5.02 6.42
CA LEU A 116 -10.25 -5.26 7.32
C LEU A 116 -9.46 -6.51 6.92
N VAL A 117 -10.15 -7.60 6.58
CA VAL A 117 -9.51 -8.85 6.18
C VAL A 117 -8.76 -8.65 4.85
N LEU A 118 -9.40 -7.99 3.89
CA LEU A 118 -8.76 -7.63 2.62
C LEU A 118 -7.54 -6.74 2.84
N GLY A 119 -7.65 -5.73 3.71
CA GLY A 119 -6.53 -4.86 4.07
C GLY A 119 -5.38 -5.61 4.73
N LEU A 120 -5.64 -6.61 5.57
CA LEU A 120 -4.61 -7.46 6.17
C LEU A 120 -3.91 -8.34 5.11
N ILE A 121 -4.65 -8.90 4.17
CA ILE A 121 -4.07 -9.68 3.06
C ILE A 121 -3.19 -8.76 2.19
N VAL A 122 -3.67 -7.56 1.88
CA VAL A 122 -2.90 -6.56 1.14
C VAL A 122 -1.61 -6.19 1.89
N PHE A 123 -1.68 -6.02 3.20
CA PHE A 123 -0.51 -5.71 4.04
C PHE A 123 0.52 -6.85 4.06
N ILE A 124 0.09 -8.11 4.19
CA ILE A 124 0.99 -9.28 4.16
C ILE A 124 1.66 -9.39 2.79
N GLY A 125 0.88 -9.25 1.71
CA GLY A 125 1.44 -9.25 0.36
C GLY A 125 2.40 -8.09 0.10
N LEU A 126 2.12 -6.91 0.66
CA LEU A 126 3.05 -5.77 0.61
C LEU A 126 4.38 -6.09 1.32
N ALA A 127 4.34 -6.74 2.49
CA ALA A 127 5.56 -7.15 3.18
C ALA A 127 6.40 -8.13 2.34
N LEU A 128 5.74 -9.10 1.70
CA LEU A 128 6.39 -10.02 0.76
C LEU A 128 6.98 -9.27 -0.45
N HIS A 129 6.24 -8.34 -1.01
CA HIS A 129 6.68 -7.51 -2.14
C HIS A 129 7.89 -6.65 -1.78
N LEU A 130 7.88 -6.00 -0.63
CA LEU A 130 9.01 -5.22 -0.13
C LEU A 130 10.24 -6.10 0.10
N TYR A 131 10.06 -7.31 0.61
CA TYR A 131 11.16 -8.26 0.78
C TYR A 131 11.74 -8.68 -0.58
N ASN A 132 10.90 -9.13 -1.54
CA ASN A 132 11.36 -9.67 -2.81
C ASN A 132 12.02 -8.62 -3.71
N PHE A 133 11.60 -7.35 -3.62
CA PHE A 133 12.08 -6.30 -4.53
C PHE A 133 12.78 -5.17 -3.79
N TRP A 134 12.11 -4.44 -2.92
CA TRP A 134 12.69 -3.25 -2.29
C TRP A 134 13.92 -3.58 -1.46
N ALA A 135 13.91 -4.67 -0.68
CA ALA A 135 15.02 -5.07 0.17
C ALA A 135 16.25 -5.49 -0.64
N HIS A 136 16.05 -6.12 -1.79
CA HIS A 136 17.15 -6.58 -2.67
C HIS A 136 17.61 -5.52 -3.68
N MET A 137 16.81 -4.50 -3.90
CA MET A 137 17.13 -3.42 -4.82
C MET A 137 17.56 -2.16 -4.07
N MET A 138 16.64 -1.26 -3.73
CA MET A 138 16.97 0.04 -3.12
C MET A 138 17.68 -0.11 -1.77
N PHE A 139 17.18 -0.95 -0.87
CA PHE A 139 17.80 -1.10 0.45
C PHE A 139 19.19 -1.73 0.39
N ALA A 140 19.36 -2.78 -0.42
CA ALA A 140 20.66 -3.43 -0.60
C ALA A 140 21.70 -2.46 -1.18
N GLU A 141 21.31 -1.63 -2.14
CA GLU A 141 22.17 -0.62 -2.73
C GLU A 141 22.58 0.45 -1.71
N LEU A 142 21.62 0.98 -0.95
CA LEU A 142 21.88 2.00 0.09
C LEU A 142 22.72 1.46 1.24
N ALA A 143 22.54 0.19 1.60
CA ALA A 143 23.25 -0.46 2.69
C ALA A 143 24.57 -1.14 2.25
N HIS A 144 24.90 -1.07 0.95
CA HIS A 144 26.06 -1.74 0.34
C HIS A 144 26.10 -3.25 0.64
N ILE A 145 24.94 -3.91 0.57
CA ILE A 145 24.80 -5.35 0.79
C ILE A 145 24.95 -6.07 -0.56
N GLU A 146 25.78 -7.10 -0.59
CA GLU A 146 25.90 -7.97 -1.77
C GLU A 146 24.63 -8.81 -1.93
N VAL A 147 24.10 -8.83 -3.17
CA VAL A 147 22.90 -9.56 -3.56
C VAL A 147 23.15 -10.33 -4.86
N ALA A 148 22.25 -11.26 -5.20
CA ALA A 148 22.44 -12.19 -6.31
C ALA A 148 22.51 -11.51 -7.69
N TYR A 149 21.77 -10.42 -7.85
CA TYR A 149 21.76 -9.61 -9.10
C TYR A 149 22.03 -8.16 -8.76
N SER A 150 22.46 -7.36 -9.74
CA SER A 150 22.57 -5.91 -9.55
C SER A 150 21.25 -5.32 -9.04
N PRO A 151 21.26 -4.44 -8.04
CA PRO A 151 20.06 -3.74 -7.59
C PRO A 151 19.32 -2.98 -8.70
N ALA A 152 20.03 -2.54 -9.74
CA ALA A 152 19.45 -1.88 -10.92
C ALA A 152 18.89 -2.85 -11.97
N ASP A 153 19.20 -4.15 -11.88
CA ASP A 153 18.67 -5.17 -12.80
C ASP A 153 17.31 -5.69 -12.33
N GLY A 154 16.32 -4.80 -12.37
CA GLY A 154 14.95 -5.15 -11.94
C GLY A 154 14.32 -6.26 -12.75
N PHE A 155 14.72 -6.41 -14.03
CA PHE A 155 14.19 -7.48 -14.87
C PHE A 155 14.69 -8.86 -14.43
N ALA A 156 15.96 -8.98 -14.00
CA ALA A 156 16.46 -10.23 -13.40
C ALA A 156 15.71 -10.57 -12.12
N TRP A 157 15.45 -9.61 -11.24
CA TRP A 157 14.67 -9.80 -10.02
C TRP A 157 13.24 -10.27 -10.30
N ILE A 158 12.57 -9.71 -11.33
CA ILE A 158 11.24 -10.15 -11.77
C ILE A 158 11.31 -11.61 -12.23
N LYS A 159 12.24 -11.95 -13.10
CA LYS A 159 12.39 -13.31 -13.65
C LYS A 159 12.66 -14.32 -12.55
N ASP A 160 13.56 -14.03 -11.65
CA ASP A 160 13.91 -14.91 -10.54
C ASP A 160 12.70 -15.15 -9.61
N THR A 161 12.07 -14.08 -9.17
CA THR A 161 10.91 -14.17 -8.27
C THR A 161 9.76 -14.97 -8.90
N PHE A 162 9.40 -14.69 -10.14
CA PHE A 162 8.25 -15.31 -10.78
C PHE A 162 8.57 -16.62 -11.53
N SER A 163 9.82 -17.05 -11.58
CA SER A 163 10.18 -18.43 -11.95
C SER A 163 9.76 -19.44 -10.87
N ASN A 164 9.60 -18.98 -9.63
CA ASN A 164 9.06 -19.81 -8.56
C ASN A 164 7.51 -19.78 -8.59
N PRO A 165 6.85 -20.92 -8.83
CA PRO A 165 5.40 -20.98 -8.95
C PRO A 165 4.68 -20.60 -7.65
N VAL A 166 5.31 -20.78 -6.48
CA VAL A 166 4.72 -20.40 -5.20
C VAL A 166 4.58 -18.88 -5.12
N PHE A 167 5.62 -18.13 -5.47
CA PHE A 167 5.53 -16.67 -5.50
C PHE A 167 4.53 -16.20 -6.56
N SER A 168 4.51 -16.81 -7.75
CA SER A 168 3.55 -16.44 -8.79
C SER A 168 2.10 -16.59 -8.31
N ILE A 169 1.77 -17.69 -7.62
CA ILE A 169 0.43 -17.92 -7.06
C ILE A 169 0.12 -16.93 -5.94
N LEU A 170 1.05 -16.68 -5.01
CA LEU A 170 0.85 -15.74 -3.92
C LEU A 170 0.61 -14.32 -4.43
N TYR A 171 1.35 -13.88 -5.45
CA TYR A 171 1.15 -12.57 -6.08
C TYR A 171 -0.19 -12.47 -6.80
N LEU A 172 -0.66 -13.53 -7.47
CA LEU A 172 -1.99 -13.55 -8.09
C LEU A 172 -3.10 -13.40 -7.04
N ILE A 173 -3.01 -14.12 -5.93
CA ILE A 173 -3.95 -13.99 -4.81
C ILE A 173 -3.92 -12.57 -4.24
N TRP A 174 -2.73 -12.01 -4.07
CA TRP A 174 -2.53 -10.65 -3.59
C TRP A 174 -3.13 -9.60 -4.53
N MET A 175 -2.94 -9.75 -5.84
CA MET A 175 -3.54 -8.85 -6.84
C MET A 175 -5.07 -8.86 -6.80
N VAL A 176 -5.68 -10.05 -6.61
CA VAL A 176 -7.13 -10.17 -6.43
C VAL A 176 -7.59 -9.47 -5.15
N ALA A 177 -6.84 -9.60 -4.05
CA ALA A 177 -7.15 -8.91 -2.81
C ALA A 177 -7.04 -7.38 -2.95
N ILE A 178 -6.00 -6.89 -3.65
CA ILE A 178 -5.86 -5.46 -3.98
C ILE A 178 -7.06 -4.97 -4.80
N TRP A 179 -7.45 -5.71 -5.83
CA TRP A 179 -8.62 -5.38 -6.65
C TRP A 179 -9.88 -5.18 -5.81
N PHE A 180 -10.20 -6.16 -4.95
CA PHE A 180 -11.36 -6.04 -4.05
C PHE A 180 -11.20 -4.92 -3.03
N HIS A 181 -10.00 -4.69 -2.51
CA HIS A 181 -9.72 -3.59 -1.59
C HIS A 181 -9.95 -2.23 -2.25
N LEU A 182 -9.49 -2.05 -3.48
CA LEU A 182 -9.65 -0.80 -4.24
C LEU A 182 -11.08 -0.59 -4.75
N SER A 183 -11.81 -1.65 -5.09
CA SER A 183 -13.19 -1.54 -5.63
C SER A 183 -14.20 -0.94 -4.64
N GLN A 184 -13.81 -0.76 -3.36
CA GLN A 184 -14.67 -0.19 -2.31
C GLN A 184 -14.43 1.31 -2.06
N ILE A 185 -13.65 1.94 -2.92
CA ILE A 185 -13.41 3.39 -2.88
C ILE A 185 -14.52 4.03 -3.73
N GLY A 186 -15.69 4.20 -3.14
CA GLY A 186 -16.85 4.87 -3.72
C GLY A 186 -17.67 5.54 -2.64
#